data_dc8d0322ff63a615805527cd11e512b7
#
_entry.id   dc8d0322ff63a615805527cd11e512b7
#
_cell.length_a   1.000
_cell.length_b   1.000
_cell.length_c   1.000
_cell.angle_alpha   90.00
_cell.angle_beta   90.00
_cell.angle_gamma   90.00
#
_symmetry.space_group_name_H-M   'P 1'
#
loop_
_entity.id
_entity.type
_entity.pdbx_description
1 polymer ?
#
loop_
_entity_poly.entity_id
_entity_poly.type
_entity_poly.pdbx_seq_one_letter_code
_entity_poly.pdbx_strand_id
1 'polypeptide(L)'
;MLGHRACVPDVLCFWLELHLALKLKLRSRVLQTKTQRPAQKLFETCKLRLIRTDMSPTPSTQRRVAIVATGGTIASTAPDSAQLGDYSVSTDVHALASAVPGLTELAQLEFEQVCNIESHEIDDAILFQLTRSVQALCDRTDIDGVVITHGTDTLEETAYLMHLTLDTQKPVVLVGAMRPGSALSADGPLNLYHAVVVACAPESTGKGVLVVMNDRIASARHVTKGHANGVDAFVPTEFGYLGLVSGRWVQYLTQSTLKHTANSEFRRVYQKESFTLPPVDVIYDHQAAGVHIYRASIDSGVRGVVLAATGQGSLSPQAQEGAALARQAGVLMVRSTRVWQGVVRASEADAKCGTLAAYSLNPAKARVLLRLALAKTPEPETIQAWFASY
;
A
#
# COMPACT_ATOMS: atom_id res chain seq x y z
N MET A 1 55.33 -13.54 -24.01
CA MET A 1 55.12 -14.86 -24.65
C MET A 1 53.67 -15.27 -24.41
N LEU A 2 52.93 -15.46 -25.53
CA LEU A 2 51.77 -16.28 -25.76
C LEU A 2 50.61 -16.23 -24.73
N GLY A 3 49.44 -15.68 -24.95
CA GLY A 3 48.60 -15.76 -26.16
C GLY A 3 47.60 -16.92 -26.03
N HIS A 4 46.35 -16.66 -25.56
CA HIS A 4 45.21 -17.44 -26.00
C HIS A 4 43.93 -16.60 -25.96
N ARG A 5 43.53 -16.19 -27.16
CA ARG A 5 42.14 -15.77 -27.46
C ARG A 5 41.32 -17.06 -27.62
N ALA A 6 40.22 -17.20 -26.92
CA ALA A 6 39.20 -18.18 -27.24
C ALA A 6 38.03 -17.47 -27.94
N CYS A 7 37.81 -17.89 -29.18
CA CYS A 7 36.75 -17.52 -30.11
C CYS A 7 35.40 -18.03 -29.60
N VAL A 8 34.38 -17.20 -29.61
CA VAL A 8 32.99 -17.65 -29.59
C VAL A 8 32.36 -17.25 -30.91
N PRO A 9 32.21 -18.19 -31.84
CA PRO A 9 31.27 -17.97 -32.93
C PRO A 9 30.51 -19.25 -33.44
N ASP A 10 29.88 -20.04 -32.61
CA ASP A 10 29.14 -21.16 -33.19
C ASP A 10 27.64 -21.23 -32.83
N VAL A 11 27.16 -20.44 -31.87
CA VAL A 11 25.74 -20.54 -31.47
C VAL A 11 24.84 -19.63 -32.33
N LEU A 12 25.35 -18.53 -32.85
CA LEU A 12 24.56 -17.63 -33.70
C LEU A 12 24.33 -18.15 -35.12
N CYS A 13 25.33 -18.86 -35.71
CA CYS A 13 25.19 -19.49 -37.02
C CYS A 13 24.17 -20.65 -37.02
N PHE A 14 24.14 -21.45 -35.95
CA PHE A 14 23.20 -22.57 -35.85
C PHE A 14 21.73 -22.11 -35.78
N TRP A 15 21.44 -21.00 -35.13
CA TRP A 15 20.09 -20.44 -35.06
C TRP A 15 19.64 -19.79 -36.38
N LEU A 16 20.54 -19.18 -37.13
CA LEU A 16 20.20 -18.61 -38.43
C LEU A 16 19.90 -19.70 -39.48
N GLU A 17 20.68 -20.78 -39.51
CA GLU A 17 20.46 -21.90 -40.43
C GLU A 17 19.16 -22.66 -40.11
N LEU A 18 18.84 -22.86 -38.82
CA LEU A 18 17.59 -23.49 -38.41
C LEU A 18 16.37 -22.66 -38.79
N HIS A 19 16.48 -21.34 -38.69
CA HIS A 19 15.40 -20.43 -39.05
C HIS A 19 15.17 -20.31 -40.55
N LEU A 20 16.22 -20.38 -41.33
CA LEU A 20 16.15 -20.41 -42.83
C LEU A 20 15.60 -21.74 -43.32
N ALA A 21 16.01 -22.87 -42.75
CA ALA A 21 15.53 -24.21 -43.10
C ALA A 21 14.02 -24.38 -42.78
N LEU A 22 13.54 -23.83 -41.66
CA LEU A 22 12.10 -23.82 -41.30
C LEU A 22 11.26 -22.97 -42.29
N LYS A 23 11.76 -21.81 -42.71
CA LYS A 23 11.06 -20.93 -43.67
C LYS A 23 11.02 -21.55 -45.09
N LEU A 24 12.05 -22.29 -45.50
CA LEU A 24 12.07 -22.97 -46.78
C LEU A 24 11.17 -24.23 -46.81
N LYS A 25 11.08 -24.99 -45.68
CA LYS A 25 10.17 -26.14 -45.58
C LYS A 25 8.70 -25.73 -45.51
N LEU A 26 8.39 -24.57 -44.94
CA LEU A 26 7.02 -24.03 -44.98
C LEU A 26 6.60 -23.50 -46.35
N ARG A 27 7.52 -22.93 -47.15
CA ARG A 27 7.24 -22.50 -48.52
C ARG A 27 7.05 -23.67 -49.51
N SER A 28 7.74 -24.81 -49.35
CA SER A 28 7.58 -25.96 -50.23
C SER A 28 6.29 -26.77 -49.98
N ARG A 29 5.69 -26.69 -48.77
CA ARG A 29 4.38 -27.32 -48.49
C ARG A 29 3.18 -26.52 -48.97
N VAL A 30 3.34 -25.23 -49.21
CA VAL A 30 2.26 -24.37 -49.71
C VAL A 30 2.11 -24.42 -51.24
N LEU A 31 3.08 -24.96 -51.98
CA LEU A 31 3.08 -25.01 -53.46
C LEU A 31 2.60 -26.35 -54.04
N GLN A 32 2.17 -27.32 -53.27
CA GLN A 32 1.74 -28.65 -53.77
C GLN A 32 0.28 -29.00 -53.57
N THR A 33 -0.60 -28.05 -53.22
CA THR A 33 -2.06 -28.30 -53.26
C THR A 33 -2.74 -27.28 -54.14
N LYS A 34 -2.67 -27.52 -55.47
CA LYS A 34 -3.64 -26.93 -56.43
C LYS A 34 -4.89 -27.80 -56.41
N THR A 35 -5.87 -27.41 -55.58
CA THR A 35 -7.30 -27.62 -55.87
C THR A 35 -8.06 -26.43 -55.31
N GLN A 36 -8.63 -25.69 -56.22
CA GLN A 36 -9.50 -24.54 -55.93
C GLN A 36 -10.78 -24.99 -55.27
N ARG A 37 -11.15 -24.24 -54.23
CA ARG A 37 -12.42 -24.15 -53.46
C ARG A 37 -12.47 -25.03 -52.18
N PRO A 38 -12.88 -24.48 -51.00
CA PRO A 38 -13.42 -23.14 -50.76
C PRO A 38 -12.74 -22.43 -49.60
N ALA A 39 -11.79 -21.57 -49.84
CA ALA A 39 -11.25 -20.68 -48.81
C ALA A 39 -12.23 -19.57 -48.36
N GLN A 40 -13.26 -19.28 -49.20
CA GLN A 40 -14.26 -18.28 -48.86
C GLN A 40 -15.26 -18.72 -47.80
N LYS A 41 -15.55 -20.03 -47.65
CA LYS A 41 -16.48 -20.51 -46.62
C LYS A 41 -15.84 -20.63 -45.22
N LEU A 42 -14.52 -20.69 -45.11
CA LEU A 42 -13.86 -20.71 -43.79
C LEU A 42 -13.72 -19.31 -43.22
N PHE A 43 -13.68 -18.26 -44.04
CA PHE A 43 -13.66 -16.86 -43.58
C PHE A 43 -15.02 -16.33 -43.11
N GLU A 44 -16.10 -16.93 -43.54
CA GLU A 44 -17.44 -16.53 -43.07
C GLU A 44 -17.88 -17.22 -41.79
N THR A 45 -17.26 -18.34 -41.40
CA THR A 45 -17.59 -19.04 -40.17
C THR A 45 -16.71 -18.61 -38.97
N CYS A 46 -15.63 -17.88 -39.23
CA CYS A 46 -14.86 -17.17 -38.20
C CYS A 46 -15.31 -15.69 -38.13
N LYS A 47 -16.61 -15.43 -38.17
CA LYS A 47 -17.14 -14.27 -37.47
C LYS A 47 -16.87 -14.57 -35.98
N LEU A 48 -15.69 -14.14 -35.50
CA LEU A 48 -15.53 -13.78 -34.11
C LEU A 48 -16.82 -13.04 -33.76
N ARG A 49 -17.68 -13.67 -32.98
CA ARG A 49 -18.64 -12.94 -32.17
C ARG A 49 -17.74 -12.06 -31.29
N LEU A 50 -17.36 -10.89 -31.79
CA LEU A 50 -17.22 -9.75 -30.96
C LEU A 50 -18.52 -9.73 -30.17
N ILE A 51 -18.46 -10.19 -28.93
CA ILE A 51 -19.44 -9.85 -27.94
C ILE A 51 -19.28 -8.33 -27.83
N ARG A 52 -19.92 -7.61 -28.76
CA ARG A 52 -20.44 -6.30 -28.46
C ARG A 52 -21.43 -6.60 -27.35
N THR A 53 -20.97 -6.56 -26.11
CA THR A 53 -21.87 -6.13 -25.06
C THR A 53 -22.36 -4.77 -25.54
N ASP A 54 -23.57 -4.75 -26.11
CA ASP A 54 -24.37 -3.54 -26.22
C ASP A 54 -24.57 -3.08 -24.77
N MET A 55 -23.56 -2.41 -24.27
CA MET A 55 -23.70 -1.50 -23.15
C MET A 55 -24.31 -0.22 -23.76
N SER A 56 -25.59 -0.28 -24.12
CA SER A 56 -26.40 0.90 -24.03
C SER A 56 -26.25 1.41 -22.64
N PRO A 57 -25.70 2.61 -22.39
CA PRO A 57 -25.62 3.13 -21.06
C PRO A 57 -27.06 3.28 -20.57
N THR A 58 -27.52 2.34 -19.72
CA THR A 58 -28.52 2.70 -18.73
C THR A 58 -27.99 3.99 -18.12
N PRO A 59 -28.79 5.03 -17.89
CA PRO A 59 -28.31 6.23 -17.23
C PRO A 59 -27.78 5.78 -15.86
N SER A 60 -26.50 5.43 -15.81
CA SER A 60 -25.80 5.13 -14.57
C SER A 60 -25.73 6.47 -13.86
N THR A 61 -26.42 6.60 -12.75
CA THR A 61 -26.16 7.69 -11.81
C THR A 61 -24.65 7.74 -11.65
N GLN A 62 -24.05 8.86 -12.10
CA GLN A 62 -22.59 9.04 -12.03
C GLN A 62 -22.16 8.77 -10.58
N ARG A 63 -21.14 7.92 -10.38
CA ARG A 63 -20.62 7.61 -9.06
C ARG A 63 -20.27 8.88 -8.29
N ARG A 64 -20.51 8.90 -6.98
CA ARG A 64 -20.12 10.01 -6.12
C ARG A 64 -18.95 9.59 -5.25
N VAL A 65 -17.85 10.34 -5.35
CA VAL A 65 -16.60 10.09 -4.62
C VAL A 65 -16.27 11.31 -3.76
N ALA A 66 -16.02 11.09 -2.47
CA ALA A 66 -15.51 12.12 -1.59
C ALA A 66 -13.97 12.14 -1.63
N ILE A 67 -13.38 13.31 -1.80
CA ILE A 67 -11.94 13.54 -1.69
C ILE A 67 -11.67 14.26 -0.37
N VAL A 68 -10.96 13.58 0.52
CA VAL A 68 -10.56 14.08 1.84
C VAL A 68 -9.08 14.43 1.80
N ALA A 69 -8.73 15.67 2.07
CA ALA A 69 -7.34 16.12 1.96
C ALA A 69 -6.69 16.39 3.31
N THR A 70 -5.43 16.00 3.43
CA THR A 70 -4.59 16.23 4.62
C THR A 70 -3.32 17.04 4.33
N GLY A 71 -3.04 17.37 3.07
CA GLY A 71 -1.82 18.06 2.66
C GLY A 71 -0.76 17.11 2.07
N GLY A 72 0.48 17.31 2.46
CA GLY A 72 1.65 16.54 1.99
C GLY A 72 2.14 16.96 0.59
N THR A 73 3.14 16.27 0.07
CA THR A 73 3.83 16.58 -1.19
C THR A 73 2.90 16.75 -2.40
N ILE A 74 1.80 15.99 -2.45
CA ILE A 74 0.80 16.10 -3.52
C ILE A 74 0.13 17.49 -3.58
N ALA A 75 0.05 18.16 -2.43
CA ALA A 75 -0.49 19.51 -2.27
C ALA A 75 0.61 20.57 -2.10
N SER A 76 1.85 20.25 -2.45
CA SER A 76 3.00 21.12 -2.23
C SER A 76 3.50 21.75 -3.54
N THR A 77 4.13 22.92 -3.40
CA THR A 77 4.81 23.62 -4.47
C THR A 77 6.24 23.95 -4.06
N ALA A 78 7.16 23.85 -5.01
CA ALA A 78 8.54 24.29 -4.89
C ALA A 78 8.77 25.58 -5.71
N PRO A 79 9.71 26.45 -5.31
CA PRO A 79 10.05 27.66 -6.08
C PRO A 79 10.61 27.37 -7.47
N ASP A 80 11.32 26.27 -7.62
CA ASP A 80 11.91 25.80 -8.89
C ASP A 80 11.36 24.43 -9.26
N SER A 81 10.98 24.26 -10.52
CA SER A 81 10.43 23.00 -11.06
C SER A 81 11.42 21.83 -11.07
N ALA A 82 12.73 22.09 -11.00
CA ALA A 82 13.76 21.07 -10.84
C ALA A 82 14.01 20.70 -9.37
N GLN A 83 13.47 21.47 -8.42
CA GLN A 83 13.63 21.22 -6.98
C GLN A 83 12.63 20.16 -6.51
N LEU A 84 13.16 19.05 -6.00
CA LEU A 84 12.35 17.92 -5.48
C LEU A 84 12.32 17.85 -3.95
N GLY A 85 13.06 18.75 -3.27
CA GLY A 85 13.05 18.95 -1.82
C GLY A 85 12.76 20.41 -1.46
N ASP A 86 12.68 20.74 -0.18
CA ASP A 86 12.46 22.10 0.34
C ASP A 86 11.23 22.77 -0.29
N TYR A 87 10.13 22.04 -0.37
CA TYR A 87 8.81 22.52 -0.82
C TYR A 87 7.90 22.78 0.39
N SER A 88 6.81 23.51 0.17
CA SER A 88 5.81 23.77 1.20
C SER A 88 4.42 23.34 0.75
N VAL A 89 3.61 22.86 1.70
CA VAL A 89 2.20 22.55 1.48
C VAL A 89 1.44 23.87 1.30
N SER A 90 0.87 24.09 0.11
CA SER A 90 0.30 25.37 -0.28
C SER A 90 -1.03 25.26 -1.03
N THR A 91 -1.37 24.06 -1.52
CA THR A 91 -2.54 23.83 -2.37
C THR A 91 -3.67 23.20 -1.56
N ASP A 92 -4.86 23.76 -1.64
CA ASP A 92 -6.07 23.18 -1.05
C ASP A 92 -6.66 22.07 -1.95
N VAL A 93 -7.63 21.36 -1.42
CA VAL A 93 -8.26 20.21 -2.10
C VAL A 93 -8.96 20.60 -3.41
N HIS A 94 -9.57 21.78 -3.51
CA HIS A 94 -10.26 22.24 -4.70
C HIS A 94 -9.28 22.60 -5.81
N ALA A 95 -8.20 23.31 -5.47
CA ALA A 95 -7.15 23.67 -6.39
C ALA A 95 -6.41 22.39 -6.89
N LEU A 96 -6.13 21.45 -5.99
CA LEU A 96 -5.52 20.16 -6.33
C LEU A 96 -6.39 19.38 -7.34
N ALA A 97 -7.68 19.25 -7.08
CA ALA A 97 -8.61 18.54 -7.96
C ALA A 97 -8.76 19.24 -9.32
N SER A 98 -8.83 20.58 -9.32
CA SER A 98 -8.95 21.38 -10.55
C SER A 98 -7.73 21.29 -11.45
N ALA A 99 -6.56 20.99 -10.88
CA ALA A 99 -5.31 20.80 -11.64
C ALA A 99 -5.25 19.44 -12.38
N VAL A 100 -6.22 18.52 -12.14
CA VAL A 100 -6.23 17.20 -12.78
C VAL A 100 -7.24 17.15 -13.91
N PRO A 101 -6.82 17.15 -15.18
CA PRO A 101 -7.73 17.13 -16.34
C PRO A 101 -8.62 15.89 -16.33
N GLY A 102 -9.91 16.07 -16.59
CA GLY A 102 -10.90 14.99 -16.71
C GLY A 102 -11.31 14.33 -15.40
N LEU A 103 -10.87 14.82 -14.24
CA LEU A 103 -11.21 14.24 -12.95
C LEU A 103 -12.72 14.30 -12.67
N THR A 104 -13.37 15.41 -12.98
CA THR A 104 -14.82 15.63 -12.83
C THR A 104 -15.69 14.82 -13.82
N GLU A 105 -15.07 14.26 -14.86
CA GLU A 105 -15.75 13.36 -15.78
C GLU A 105 -15.88 11.93 -15.24
N LEU A 106 -15.07 11.59 -14.20
CA LEU A 106 -15.05 10.25 -13.60
C LEU A 106 -16.20 10.05 -12.61
N ALA A 107 -16.47 11.08 -11.80
CA ALA A 107 -17.43 11.01 -10.69
C ALA A 107 -17.96 12.41 -10.35
N GLN A 108 -19.07 12.43 -9.63
CA GLN A 108 -19.46 13.61 -8.85
C GLN A 108 -18.53 13.69 -7.65
N LEU A 109 -17.78 14.79 -7.52
CA LEU A 109 -16.78 14.94 -6.49
C LEU A 109 -17.31 15.80 -5.33
N GLU A 110 -17.10 15.33 -4.13
CA GLU A 110 -17.29 16.07 -2.88
C GLU A 110 -15.93 16.28 -2.22
N PHE A 111 -15.70 17.41 -1.60
CA PHE A 111 -14.39 17.78 -1.07
C PHE A 111 -14.46 18.10 0.41
N GLU A 112 -13.49 17.59 1.17
CA GLU A 112 -13.32 17.90 2.57
C GLU A 112 -11.82 18.13 2.88
N GLN A 113 -11.48 19.21 3.54
CA GLN A 113 -10.12 19.51 4.00
C GLN A 113 -10.05 19.27 5.50
N VAL A 114 -9.40 18.22 5.94
CA VAL A 114 -9.21 17.90 7.37
C VAL A 114 -8.06 18.70 7.96
N CYS A 115 -6.92 18.72 7.26
CA CYS A 115 -5.75 19.54 7.58
C CYS A 115 -4.96 19.83 6.29
N ASN A 116 -3.91 20.64 6.37
CA ASN A 116 -3.05 20.94 5.24
C ASN A 116 -1.59 21.05 5.72
N ILE A 117 -1.01 19.90 6.10
CA ILE A 117 0.29 19.79 6.76
C ILE A 117 1.13 18.68 6.13
N GLU A 118 2.39 18.60 6.51
CA GLU A 118 3.24 17.45 6.19
C GLU A 118 2.81 16.22 7.02
N SER A 119 2.93 15.02 6.44
CA SER A 119 2.39 13.81 7.09
C SER A 119 3.10 13.43 8.40
N HIS A 120 4.33 13.85 8.59
CA HIS A 120 5.07 13.62 9.85
C HIS A 120 4.60 14.54 11.00
N GLU A 121 3.79 15.57 10.70
CA GLU A 121 3.16 16.45 11.70
C GLU A 121 1.78 15.94 12.16
N ILE A 122 1.26 14.88 11.52
CA ILE A 122 -0.05 14.30 11.89
C ILE A 122 0.07 13.61 13.25
N ASP A 123 -0.66 14.13 14.21
CA ASP A 123 -0.81 13.56 15.55
C ASP A 123 -2.07 12.69 15.70
N ASP A 124 -2.27 12.12 16.89
CA ASP A 124 -3.44 11.29 17.20
C ASP A 124 -4.77 12.05 17.07
N ALA A 125 -4.80 13.34 17.38
CA ALA A 125 -6.03 14.14 17.28
C ALA A 125 -6.47 14.30 15.82
N ILE A 126 -5.54 14.61 14.95
CA ILE A 126 -5.77 14.71 13.49
C ILE A 126 -6.13 13.32 12.91
N LEU A 127 -5.44 12.24 13.32
CA LEU A 127 -5.79 10.88 12.90
C LEU A 127 -7.20 10.49 13.29
N PHE A 128 -7.64 10.87 14.49
CA PHE A 128 -9.01 10.59 14.97
C PHE A 128 -10.05 11.39 14.21
N GLN A 129 -9.78 12.68 13.97
CA GLN A 129 -10.64 13.53 13.16
C GLN A 129 -10.78 12.95 11.74
N LEU A 130 -9.66 12.65 11.10
CA LEU A 130 -9.62 12.07 9.74
C LEU A 130 -10.39 10.74 9.67
N THR A 131 -10.16 9.83 10.63
CA THR A 131 -10.83 8.53 10.65
C THR A 131 -12.36 8.67 10.87
N ARG A 132 -12.80 9.59 11.73
CA ARG A 132 -14.22 9.88 11.95
C ARG A 132 -14.88 10.48 10.72
N SER A 133 -14.23 11.44 10.05
CA SER A 133 -14.71 12.03 8.81
C SER A 133 -14.87 10.97 7.72
N VAL A 134 -13.82 10.15 7.46
CA VAL A 134 -13.88 9.07 6.48
C VAL A 134 -14.97 8.05 6.82
N GLN A 135 -15.16 7.69 8.10
CA GLN A 135 -16.23 6.79 8.50
C GLN A 135 -17.61 7.41 8.24
N ALA A 136 -17.80 8.69 8.56
CA ALA A 136 -19.07 9.38 8.31
C ALA A 136 -19.42 9.41 6.81
N LEU A 137 -18.44 9.64 5.93
CA LEU A 137 -18.60 9.55 4.48
C LEU A 137 -18.94 8.12 4.03
N CYS A 138 -18.29 7.12 4.60
CA CYS A 138 -18.58 5.70 4.31
C CYS A 138 -19.99 5.29 4.76
N ASP A 139 -20.53 5.88 5.82
CA ASP A 139 -21.88 5.58 6.34
C ASP A 139 -22.98 6.20 5.48
N ARG A 140 -22.71 7.22 4.68
CA ARG A 140 -23.66 7.86 3.76
C ARG A 140 -23.98 6.93 2.59
N THR A 141 -25.25 6.81 2.23
CA THR A 141 -25.72 5.96 1.12
C THR A 141 -25.46 6.56 -0.26
N ASP A 142 -25.27 7.87 -0.35
CA ASP A 142 -25.04 8.62 -1.59
C ASP A 142 -23.55 8.74 -1.97
N ILE A 143 -22.62 8.30 -1.11
CA ILE A 143 -21.19 8.22 -1.42
C ILE A 143 -20.83 6.79 -1.81
N ASP A 144 -20.18 6.61 -2.95
CA ASP A 144 -19.75 5.31 -3.48
C ASP A 144 -18.33 4.93 -3.07
N GLY A 145 -17.45 5.90 -2.85
CA GLY A 145 -16.07 5.68 -2.46
C GLY A 145 -15.42 6.92 -1.86
N VAL A 146 -14.30 6.75 -1.18
CA VAL A 146 -13.54 7.84 -0.54
C VAL A 146 -12.09 7.79 -1.02
N VAL A 147 -11.55 8.92 -1.44
CA VAL A 147 -10.14 9.12 -1.75
C VAL A 147 -9.53 10.04 -0.70
N ILE A 148 -8.37 9.69 -0.18
CA ILE A 148 -7.66 10.48 0.83
C ILE A 148 -6.31 10.90 0.24
N THR A 149 -6.09 12.21 0.05
CA THR A 149 -4.77 12.71 -0.33
C THR A 149 -3.93 12.90 0.93
N HIS A 150 -2.70 12.36 0.92
CA HIS A 150 -1.88 12.26 2.12
C HIS A 150 -0.38 12.43 1.77
N GLY A 151 0.38 12.99 2.67
CA GLY A 151 1.85 13.01 2.56
C GLY A 151 2.44 11.61 2.69
N THR A 152 3.51 11.35 1.95
CA THR A 152 4.01 9.98 1.75
C THR A 152 4.81 9.41 2.92
N ASP A 153 5.30 10.22 3.87
CA ASP A 153 6.21 9.73 4.92
C ASP A 153 5.52 8.81 5.92
N THR A 154 4.27 9.11 6.30
CA THR A 154 3.49 8.28 7.23
C THR A 154 2.22 7.70 6.60
N LEU A 155 2.07 7.78 5.27
CA LEU A 155 0.90 7.27 4.55
C LEU A 155 0.59 5.81 4.90
N GLU A 156 1.61 4.96 4.98
CA GLU A 156 1.44 3.54 5.27
C GLU A 156 0.86 3.28 6.69
N GLU A 157 1.18 4.14 7.66
CA GLU A 157 0.67 4.05 9.03
C GLU A 157 -0.80 4.46 9.08
N THR A 158 -1.13 5.61 8.49
CA THR A 158 -2.51 6.10 8.38
C THR A 158 -3.39 5.11 7.61
N ALA A 159 -2.90 4.59 6.48
CA ALA A 159 -3.62 3.61 5.68
C ALA A 159 -3.90 2.33 6.48
N TYR A 160 -2.91 1.81 7.20
CA TYR A 160 -3.07 0.60 8.00
C TYR A 160 -3.99 0.82 9.21
N LEU A 161 -3.90 1.96 9.88
CA LEU A 161 -4.83 2.33 10.94
C LEU A 161 -6.28 2.30 10.45
N MET A 162 -6.56 2.93 9.32
CA MET A 162 -7.90 2.94 8.72
C MET A 162 -8.33 1.54 8.24
N HIS A 163 -7.39 0.74 7.74
CA HIS A 163 -7.64 -0.64 7.35
C HIS A 163 -8.15 -1.51 8.51
N LEU A 164 -7.70 -1.19 9.74
CA LEU A 164 -8.12 -1.86 10.96
C LEU A 164 -9.39 -1.27 11.59
N THR A 165 -9.64 0.02 11.41
CA THR A 165 -10.62 0.74 12.24
C THR A 165 -11.89 1.18 11.51
N LEU A 166 -11.88 1.26 10.19
CA LEU A 166 -13.07 1.58 9.42
C LEU A 166 -14.03 0.37 9.36
N ASP A 167 -15.33 0.66 9.40
CA ASP A 167 -16.41 -0.31 9.23
C ASP A 167 -17.11 -0.03 7.91
N THR A 168 -16.56 -0.56 6.82
CA THR A 168 -17.09 -0.30 5.48
C THR A 168 -16.69 -1.41 4.49
N GLN A 169 -17.52 -1.58 3.46
CA GLN A 169 -17.19 -2.35 2.26
C GLN A 169 -16.85 -1.43 1.08
N LYS A 170 -17.11 -0.13 1.21
CA LYS A 170 -16.83 0.84 0.15
C LYS A 170 -15.33 0.99 -0.08
N PRO A 171 -14.91 1.29 -1.32
CA PRO A 171 -13.52 1.62 -1.60
C PRO A 171 -13.07 2.85 -0.81
N VAL A 172 -11.98 2.70 -0.05
CA VAL A 172 -11.24 3.79 0.59
C VAL A 172 -9.83 3.74 0.08
N VAL A 173 -9.39 4.80 -0.60
CA VAL A 173 -8.13 4.85 -1.34
C VAL A 173 -7.27 5.98 -0.83
N LEU A 174 -6.09 5.68 -0.28
CA LEU A 174 -5.07 6.69 0.00
C LEU A 174 -4.18 6.89 -1.23
N VAL A 175 -3.81 8.14 -1.44
CA VAL A 175 -2.96 8.57 -2.56
C VAL A 175 -2.03 9.69 -2.13
N GLY A 176 -0.83 9.71 -2.66
CA GLY A 176 0.15 10.76 -2.45
C GLY A 176 0.94 11.08 -3.72
N ALA A 177 2.00 11.85 -3.57
CA ALA A 177 2.96 12.11 -4.61
C ALA A 177 4.39 12.14 -4.04
N MET A 178 5.36 11.68 -4.82
CA MET A 178 6.77 11.76 -4.46
C MET A 178 7.42 13.06 -4.95
N ARG A 179 6.75 13.79 -5.83
CA ARG A 179 7.19 15.06 -6.39
C ARG A 179 6.16 16.15 -6.13
N PRO A 180 6.57 17.37 -5.75
CA PRO A 180 5.63 18.49 -5.59
C PRO A 180 4.90 18.80 -6.91
N GLY A 181 3.72 19.38 -6.82
CA GLY A 181 2.88 19.67 -7.98
C GLY A 181 3.52 20.59 -9.03
N SER A 182 4.48 21.44 -8.61
CA SER A 182 5.26 22.31 -9.50
C SER A 182 6.45 21.61 -10.19
N ALA A 183 6.80 20.39 -9.81
CA ALA A 183 7.98 19.71 -10.31
C ALA A 183 7.83 19.24 -11.76
N LEU A 184 8.96 19.17 -12.48
CA LEU A 184 9.01 18.49 -13.77
C LEU A 184 8.59 17.03 -13.60
N SER A 185 7.63 16.57 -14.42
CA SER A 185 7.06 15.23 -14.32
C SER A 185 6.47 14.92 -12.93
N ALA A 186 5.72 15.86 -12.34
CA ALA A 186 4.96 15.62 -11.11
C ALA A 186 4.05 14.39 -11.26
N ASP A 187 4.10 13.50 -10.28
CA ASP A 187 3.34 12.24 -10.29
C ASP A 187 1.94 12.38 -9.67
N GLY A 188 1.71 13.42 -8.88
CA GLY A 188 0.47 13.66 -8.15
C GLY A 188 -0.80 13.67 -9.01
N PRO A 189 -0.86 14.39 -10.13
CA PRO A 189 -2.06 14.46 -10.97
C PRO A 189 -2.54 13.10 -11.47
N LEU A 190 -1.64 12.25 -11.97
CA LEU A 190 -2.00 10.91 -12.45
C LEU A 190 -2.34 9.98 -11.29
N ASN A 191 -1.62 10.06 -10.17
CA ASN A 191 -1.92 9.28 -8.99
C ASN A 191 -3.34 9.60 -8.46
N LEU A 192 -3.72 10.88 -8.37
CA LEU A 192 -5.06 11.29 -7.94
C LEU A 192 -6.14 10.83 -8.92
N TYR A 193 -5.91 10.98 -10.23
CA TYR A 193 -6.82 10.48 -11.26
C TYR A 193 -7.07 8.98 -11.09
N HIS A 194 -6.02 8.18 -10.96
CA HIS A 194 -6.11 6.73 -10.76
C HIS A 194 -6.77 6.35 -9.43
N ALA A 195 -6.53 7.12 -8.36
CA ALA A 195 -7.20 6.89 -7.08
C ALA A 195 -8.73 7.05 -7.19
N VAL A 196 -9.20 8.07 -7.92
CA VAL A 196 -10.64 8.26 -8.17
C VAL A 196 -11.20 7.15 -9.08
N VAL A 197 -10.47 6.73 -10.13
CA VAL A 197 -10.86 5.59 -10.98
C VAL A 197 -11.02 4.32 -10.14
N VAL A 198 -10.08 4.03 -9.25
CA VAL A 198 -10.12 2.86 -8.35
C VAL A 198 -11.28 2.98 -7.35
N ALA A 199 -11.54 4.17 -6.81
CA ALA A 199 -12.66 4.42 -5.90
C ALA A 199 -14.03 4.25 -6.58
N CYS A 200 -14.11 4.49 -7.91
CA CYS A 200 -15.31 4.28 -8.71
C CYS A 200 -15.51 2.82 -9.15
N ALA A 201 -14.45 2.00 -9.13
CA ALA A 201 -14.50 0.65 -9.66
C ALA A 201 -15.29 -0.31 -8.74
N PRO A 202 -16.34 -1.00 -9.24
CA PRO A 202 -17.10 -1.97 -8.42
C PRO A 202 -16.21 -3.07 -7.84
N GLU A 203 -15.17 -3.47 -8.57
CA GLU A 203 -14.21 -4.50 -8.19
C GLU A 203 -13.36 -4.12 -6.97
N SER A 204 -13.33 -2.83 -6.61
CA SER A 204 -12.63 -2.32 -5.41
C SER A 204 -13.43 -2.53 -4.12
N THR A 205 -14.72 -2.87 -4.23
CA THR A 205 -15.58 -3.13 -3.07
C THR A 205 -15.07 -4.32 -2.25
N GLY A 206 -15.00 -4.17 -0.93
CA GLY A 206 -14.59 -5.24 -0.02
C GLY A 206 -13.10 -5.57 -0.04
N LYS A 207 -12.25 -4.72 -0.64
CA LYS A 207 -10.79 -4.93 -0.69
C LYS A 207 -10.02 -4.32 0.51
N GLY A 208 -10.74 -3.73 1.47
CA GLY A 208 -10.14 -2.98 2.56
C GLY A 208 -9.65 -1.61 2.09
N VAL A 209 -8.78 -1.00 2.89
CA VAL A 209 -8.16 0.27 2.51
C VAL A 209 -7.03 0.01 1.52
N LEU A 210 -7.03 0.79 0.44
CA LEU A 210 -6.12 0.68 -0.69
C LEU A 210 -5.14 1.84 -0.70
N VAL A 211 -3.97 1.61 -1.28
CA VAL A 211 -3.01 2.67 -1.62
C VAL A 211 -2.78 2.61 -3.13
N VAL A 212 -3.00 3.74 -3.80
CA VAL A 212 -2.86 3.85 -5.26
C VAL A 212 -1.78 4.87 -5.58
N MET A 213 -0.67 4.40 -6.12
CA MET A 213 0.44 5.21 -6.57
C MET A 213 1.15 4.52 -7.73
N ASN A 214 1.66 5.30 -8.68
CA ASN A 214 2.48 4.82 -9.79
C ASN A 214 1.84 3.60 -10.52
N ASP A 215 0.57 3.74 -10.93
CA ASP A 215 -0.22 2.74 -11.67
C ASP A 215 -0.47 1.41 -10.92
N ARG A 216 -0.19 1.37 -9.61
CA ARG A 216 -0.30 0.18 -8.77
C ARG A 216 -1.38 0.34 -7.73
N ILE A 217 -2.07 -0.76 -7.45
CA ILE A 217 -3.06 -0.88 -6.38
C ILE A 217 -2.48 -1.81 -5.32
N ALA A 218 -2.21 -1.28 -4.14
CA ALA A 218 -1.67 -2.03 -3.03
C ALA A 218 -2.67 -2.10 -1.86
N SER A 219 -2.58 -3.16 -1.05
CA SER A 219 -3.27 -3.21 0.23
C SER A 219 -2.54 -2.35 1.25
N ALA A 220 -3.27 -1.58 2.05
CA ALA A 220 -2.73 -0.86 3.20
C ALA A 220 -1.96 -1.77 4.17
N ARG A 221 -2.34 -3.06 4.24
CA ARG A 221 -1.66 -4.07 5.06
C ARG A 221 -0.24 -4.36 4.60
N HIS A 222 -0.02 -4.39 3.29
CA HIS A 222 1.22 -4.93 2.72
C HIS A 222 2.16 -3.86 2.14
N VAL A 223 1.63 -2.68 1.79
CA VAL A 223 2.44 -1.61 1.19
C VAL A 223 3.35 -0.94 2.21
N THR A 224 4.55 -0.57 1.79
CA THR A 224 5.49 0.24 2.58
C THR A 224 6.24 1.21 1.67
N LYS A 225 6.69 2.35 2.24
CA LYS A 225 7.57 3.28 1.54
C LYS A 225 8.99 2.69 1.51
N GLY A 226 9.30 1.98 0.43
CA GLY A 226 10.59 1.29 0.23
C GLY A 226 11.68 2.15 -0.40
N HIS A 227 11.35 3.37 -0.85
CA HIS A 227 12.30 4.30 -1.46
C HIS A 227 12.02 5.73 -1.02
N ALA A 228 13.06 6.49 -0.68
CA ALA A 228 12.92 7.84 -0.16
C ALA A 228 12.52 8.88 -1.22
N ASN A 229 12.90 8.69 -2.48
CA ASN A 229 12.83 9.73 -3.53
C ASN A 229 12.14 9.27 -4.82
N GLY A 230 12.17 7.98 -5.17
CA GLY A 230 11.63 7.48 -6.44
C GLY A 230 10.10 7.53 -6.49
N VAL A 231 9.52 7.69 -7.67
CA VAL A 231 8.05 7.65 -7.85
C VAL A 231 7.45 6.26 -7.63
N ASP A 232 8.26 5.22 -7.74
CA ASP A 232 7.95 3.83 -7.43
C ASP A 232 8.20 3.48 -5.95
N ALA A 233 8.10 4.47 -5.07
CA ALA A 233 8.46 4.36 -3.66
C ALA A 233 7.59 3.38 -2.87
N PHE A 234 6.30 3.26 -3.20
CA PHE A 234 5.38 2.41 -2.46
C PHE A 234 5.36 1.00 -3.03
N VAL A 235 6.01 0.11 -2.33
CA VAL A 235 6.19 -1.29 -2.73
C VAL A 235 5.48 -2.22 -1.75
N PRO A 236 4.84 -3.29 -2.23
CA PRO A 236 4.34 -4.32 -1.35
C PRO A 236 5.51 -5.16 -0.85
N THR A 237 5.37 -5.71 0.34
CA THR A 237 6.29 -6.71 0.85
C THR A 237 6.15 -8.03 0.05
N GLU A 238 6.35 -9.19 0.66
CA GLU A 238 6.28 -10.53 0.03
C GLU A 238 5.00 -10.82 -0.79
N PHE A 239 3.92 -10.05 -0.56
CA PHE A 239 2.57 -10.44 -0.99
C PHE A 239 2.14 -9.82 -2.34
N GLY A 240 2.95 -8.96 -2.92
CA GLY A 240 2.66 -8.32 -4.21
C GLY A 240 1.59 -7.24 -4.15
N TYR A 241 1.37 -6.59 -5.29
CA TYR A 241 0.27 -5.65 -5.47
C TYR A 241 -1.06 -6.39 -5.62
N LEU A 242 -2.16 -5.78 -5.19
CA LEU A 242 -3.50 -6.34 -5.42
C LEU A 242 -3.90 -6.26 -6.88
N GLY A 243 -3.46 -5.22 -7.58
CA GLY A 243 -3.85 -4.96 -8.96
C GLY A 243 -3.11 -3.80 -9.59
N LEU A 244 -3.60 -3.44 -10.76
CA LEU A 244 -3.07 -2.38 -11.63
C LEU A 244 -4.21 -1.45 -12.04
N VAL A 245 -3.86 -0.19 -12.30
CA VAL A 245 -4.74 0.79 -12.91
C VAL A 245 -4.03 1.46 -14.10
N SER A 246 -4.74 1.66 -15.21
CA SER A 246 -4.19 2.34 -16.38
C SER A 246 -5.30 3.10 -17.10
N GLY A 247 -5.22 4.42 -17.12
CA GLY A 247 -6.33 5.24 -17.56
C GLY A 247 -7.60 4.95 -16.74
N ARG A 248 -8.67 4.50 -17.41
CA ARG A 248 -9.93 4.11 -16.75
C ARG A 248 -10.07 2.60 -16.49
N TRP A 249 -9.04 1.83 -16.80
CA TRP A 249 -9.05 0.38 -16.62
C TRP A 249 -8.45 -0.01 -15.27
N VAL A 250 -9.17 -0.86 -14.54
CA VAL A 250 -8.76 -1.40 -13.24
C VAL A 250 -8.74 -2.92 -13.33
N GLN A 251 -7.69 -3.56 -12.86
CA GLN A 251 -7.61 -5.01 -12.78
C GLN A 251 -7.04 -5.44 -11.42
N TYR A 252 -7.79 -6.27 -10.72
CA TYR A 252 -7.31 -6.96 -9.54
C TYR A 252 -6.80 -8.35 -9.92
N LEU A 253 -5.64 -8.72 -9.39
CA LEU A 253 -4.99 -10.01 -9.60
C LEU A 253 -5.04 -10.89 -8.36
N THR A 254 -5.21 -10.28 -7.18
CA THR A 254 -5.21 -10.96 -5.87
C THR A 254 -6.04 -10.17 -4.87
N GLN A 255 -6.20 -10.72 -3.68
CA GLN A 255 -6.84 -10.04 -2.54
C GLN A 255 -6.22 -10.50 -1.22
N SER A 256 -6.32 -9.66 -0.19
CA SER A 256 -5.90 -10.05 1.16
C SER A 256 -6.87 -11.09 1.74
N THR A 257 -6.30 -12.09 2.41
CA THR A 257 -7.05 -13.08 3.20
C THR A 257 -7.10 -12.72 4.68
N LEU A 258 -6.37 -11.67 5.09
CA LEU A 258 -6.32 -11.20 6.47
C LEU A 258 -7.54 -10.32 6.80
N LYS A 259 -7.87 -10.21 8.08
CA LYS A 259 -9.01 -9.42 8.55
C LYS A 259 -8.77 -7.91 8.31
N HIS A 260 -9.82 -7.21 7.93
CA HIS A 260 -9.78 -5.76 7.75
C HIS A 260 -11.19 -5.14 7.81
N THR A 261 -11.26 -3.84 7.91
CA THR A 261 -12.48 -3.02 7.84
C THR A 261 -13.69 -3.66 8.54
N ALA A 262 -14.76 -4.02 7.85
CA ALA A 262 -15.96 -4.59 8.44
C ALA A 262 -15.75 -5.92 9.21
N ASN A 263 -14.64 -6.63 8.96
CA ASN A 263 -14.28 -7.88 9.64
C ASN A 263 -13.29 -7.67 10.79
N SER A 264 -12.91 -6.42 11.06
CA SER A 264 -11.95 -6.08 12.12
C SER A 264 -12.62 -5.99 13.48
N GLU A 265 -11.96 -6.52 14.52
CA GLU A 265 -12.33 -6.31 15.91
C GLU A 265 -12.10 -4.87 16.37
N PHE A 266 -11.31 -4.08 15.62
CA PHE A 266 -10.98 -2.68 15.93
C PHE A 266 -11.90 -1.68 15.26
N ARG A 267 -12.87 -2.15 14.44
CA ARG A 267 -13.78 -1.26 13.73
C ARG A 267 -14.51 -0.31 14.68
N ARG A 268 -14.68 0.92 14.25
CA ARG A 268 -15.40 2.00 14.98
C ARG A 268 -14.86 2.35 16.37
N VAL A 269 -13.60 1.96 16.71
CA VAL A 269 -13.04 2.29 18.04
C VAL A 269 -13.01 3.78 18.32
N TYR A 270 -12.84 4.62 17.29
CA TYR A 270 -12.79 6.08 17.40
C TYR A 270 -14.15 6.77 17.64
N GLN A 271 -15.25 6.04 17.62
CA GLN A 271 -16.57 6.59 17.94
C GLN A 271 -16.74 6.87 19.44
N LYS A 272 -15.95 6.22 20.28
CA LYS A 272 -15.95 6.50 21.71
C LYS A 272 -15.20 7.80 21.98
N GLU A 273 -15.85 8.79 22.61
CA GLU A 273 -15.25 10.09 22.93
C GLU A 273 -14.00 9.97 23.82
N SER A 274 -14.00 9.02 24.73
CA SER A 274 -12.88 8.75 25.65
C SER A 274 -11.79 7.84 25.08
N PHE A 275 -11.85 7.51 23.78
CA PHE A 275 -10.86 6.61 23.20
C PHE A 275 -9.53 7.32 23.02
N THR A 276 -8.48 6.72 23.58
CA THR A 276 -7.08 7.15 23.42
C THR A 276 -6.23 5.94 23.06
N LEU A 277 -5.23 6.15 22.23
CA LEU A 277 -4.24 5.14 21.92
C LEU A 277 -3.13 5.18 22.97
N PRO A 278 -2.82 4.05 23.63
CA PRO A 278 -1.70 4.01 24.57
C PRO A 278 -0.37 4.30 23.88
N PRO A 279 0.59 4.93 24.57
CA PRO A 279 1.91 5.18 24.03
C PRO A 279 2.66 3.86 23.81
N VAL A 280 3.26 3.72 22.61
CA VAL A 280 4.09 2.59 22.21
C VAL A 280 5.29 3.13 21.44
N ASP A 281 6.48 2.80 21.86
CA ASP A 281 7.72 3.19 21.19
C ASP A 281 8.18 2.15 20.18
N VAL A 282 8.98 2.60 19.21
CA VAL A 282 9.73 1.73 18.31
C VAL A 282 11.22 1.89 18.64
N ILE A 283 11.86 0.81 19.08
CA ILE A 283 13.30 0.78 19.33
C ILE A 283 13.99 0.12 18.13
N TYR A 284 14.90 0.86 17.51
CA TYR A 284 15.69 0.35 16.39
C TYR A 284 16.97 -0.31 16.90
N ASP A 285 17.04 -1.64 16.84
CA ASP A 285 18.21 -2.41 17.31
C ASP A 285 19.37 -2.36 16.31
N HIS A 286 20.58 -2.36 16.82
CA HIS A 286 21.81 -2.30 16.04
C HIS A 286 22.95 -2.99 16.76
N GLN A 287 24.10 -3.14 16.08
CA GLN A 287 25.32 -3.66 16.72
C GLN A 287 25.73 -2.76 17.89
N ALA A 288 26.01 -3.38 19.03
CA ALA A 288 26.38 -2.68 20.27
C ALA A 288 25.30 -1.71 20.80
N ALA A 289 24.02 -1.95 20.54
CA ALA A 289 22.93 -1.19 21.15
C ALA A 289 22.95 -1.32 22.65
N GLY A 290 22.71 -0.23 23.36
CA GLY A 290 22.73 -0.20 24.82
C GLY A 290 21.36 -0.44 25.43
N VAL A 291 21.35 -0.99 26.68
CA VAL A 291 20.09 -1.23 27.41
C VAL A 291 19.41 0.05 27.90
N HIS A 292 20.13 1.17 27.93
CA HIS A 292 19.62 2.45 28.40
C HIS A 292 18.39 2.96 27.62
N ILE A 293 18.29 2.63 26.32
CA ILE A 293 17.17 3.05 25.50
C ILE A 293 15.87 2.37 25.93
N TYR A 294 15.94 1.09 26.35
CA TYR A 294 14.78 0.36 26.89
C TYR A 294 14.33 0.95 28.22
N ARG A 295 15.29 1.29 29.09
CA ARG A 295 14.98 1.93 30.38
C ARG A 295 14.31 3.28 30.17
N ALA A 296 14.86 4.14 29.33
CA ALA A 296 14.29 5.44 29.03
C ALA A 296 12.85 5.32 28.46
N SER A 297 12.60 4.37 27.57
CA SER A 297 11.27 4.12 27.02
C SER A 297 10.30 3.65 28.12
N ILE A 298 10.69 2.69 28.95
CA ILE A 298 9.88 2.19 30.07
C ILE A 298 9.58 3.30 31.09
N ASP A 299 10.60 4.06 31.47
CA ASP A 299 10.49 5.16 32.45
C ASP A 299 9.57 6.32 31.93
N SER A 300 9.43 6.47 30.61
CA SER A 300 8.50 7.42 30.00
C SER A 300 7.02 7.03 30.13
N GLY A 301 6.72 5.82 30.60
CA GLY A 301 5.37 5.33 30.84
C GLY A 301 4.69 4.71 29.62
N VAL A 302 5.46 4.21 28.64
CA VAL A 302 4.90 3.44 27.50
C VAL A 302 4.21 2.18 27.98
N ARG A 303 3.19 1.77 27.23
CA ARG A 303 2.45 0.52 27.48
C ARG A 303 2.96 -0.64 26.64
N GLY A 304 3.75 -0.34 25.62
CA GLY A 304 4.36 -1.33 24.75
C GLY A 304 5.58 -0.80 24.04
N VAL A 305 6.41 -1.74 23.57
CA VAL A 305 7.60 -1.47 22.75
C VAL A 305 7.57 -2.39 21.55
N VAL A 306 7.78 -1.84 20.37
CA VAL A 306 8.08 -2.61 19.16
C VAL A 306 9.57 -2.56 18.91
N LEU A 307 10.22 -3.72 18.88
CA LEU A 307 11.63 -3.82 18.55
C LEU A 307 11.82 -4.01 17.05
N ALA A 308 12.39 -3.05 16.36
CA ALA A 308 12.92 -3.21 15.01
C ALA A 308 14.24 -3.99 15.07
N ALA A 309 14.15 -5.30 15.30
CA ALA A 309 15.26 -6.19 15.57
C ALA A 309 16.11 -6.47 14.33
N THR A 310 17.28 -7.07 14.54
CA THR A 310 18.15 -7.50 13.44
C THR A 310 17.67 -8.82 12.82
N GLY A 311 17.95 -9.02 11.54
CA GLY A 311 17.63 -10.26 10.81
C GLY A 311 16.16 -10.67 10.96
N GLN A 312 15.91 -11.93 11.31
CA GLN A 312 14.56 -12.47 11.50
C GLN A 312 13.99 -12.18 12.91
N GLY A 313 14.26 -11.02 13.47
CA GLY A 313 13.81 -10.67 14.82
C GLY A 313 14.75 -11.20 15.93
N SER A 314 16.03 -11.30 15.65
CA SER A 314 17.03 -11.76 16.62
C SER A 314 17.17 -10.77 17.78
N LEU A 315 17.20 -11.28 19.01
CA LEU A 315 17.40 -10.49 20.21
C LEU A 315 18.88 -10.50 20.61
N SER A 316 19.52 -9.33 20.60
CA SER A 316 20.85 -9.15 21.18
C SER A 316 20.80 -9.40 22.70
N PRO A 317 21.93 -9.64 23.38
CA PRO A 317 21.95 -9.75 24.86
C PRO A 317 21.30 -8.53 25.54
N GLN A 318 21.52 -7.33 25.01
CA GLN A 318 20.92 -6.08 25.51
C GLN A 318 19.41 -6.01 25.23
N ALA A 319 18.95 -6.53 24.08
CA ALA A 319 17.54 -6.63 23.80
C ALA A 319 16.83 -7.66 24.68
N GLN A 320 17.51 -8.77 25.08
CA GLN A 320 17.00 -9.73 26.04
C GLN A 320 16.87 -9.11 27.42
N GLU A 321 17.88 -8.33 27.87
CA GLU A 321 17.83 -7.57 29.13
C GLU A 321 16.69 -6.54 29.07
N GLY A 322 16.55 -5.80 27.95
CA GLY A 322 15.46 -4.86 27.72
C GLY A 322 14.08 -5.52 27.79
N ALA A 323 13.92 -6.70 27.22
CA ALA A 323 12.69 -7.48 27.30
C ALA A 323 12.35 -7.92 28.73
N ALA A 324 13.36 -8.31 29.50
CA ALA A 324 13.19 -8.64 30.90
C ALA A 324 12.73 -7.42 31.73
N LEU A 325 13.33 -6.25 31.51
CA LEU A 325 12.94 -4.99 32.16
C LEU A 325 11.49 -4.60 31.76
N ALA A 326 11.15 -4.68 30.48
CA ALA A 326 9.80 -4.39 30.00
C ALA A 326 8.76 -5.31 30.66
N ARG A 327 9.02 -6.61 30.72
CA ARG A 327 8.15 -7.58 31.40
C ARG A 327 7.99 -7.27 32.90
N GLN A 328 9.05 -6.91 33.61
CA GLN A 328 8.99 -6.53 35.02
C GLN A 328 8.13 -5.26 35.24
N ALA A 329 8.16 -4.35 34.28
CA ALA A 329 7.38 -3.10 34.31
C ALA A 329 5.95 -3.27 33.76
N GLY A 330 5.54 -4.46 33.32
CA GLY A 330 4.24 -4.69 32.70
C GLY A 330 4.09 -4.05 31.30
N VAL A 331 5.21 -3.78 30.63
CA VAL A 331 5.28 -3.24 29.26
C VAL A 331 5.41 -4.40 28.28
N LEU A 332 4.48 -4.48 27.31
CA LEU A 332 4.47 -5.56 26.33
C LEU A 332 5.47 -5.27 25.22
N MET A 333 6.35 -6.23 24.91
CA MET A 333 7.34 -6.10 23.84
C MET A 333 6.99 -6.99 22.65
N VAL A 334 6.96 -6.39 21.44
CA VAL A 334 6.73 -7.09 20.18
C VAL A 334 7.99 -7.03 19.32
N ARG A 335 8.47 -8.20 18.87
CA ARG A 335 9.58 -8.30 17.93
C ARG A 335 9.09 -8.17 16.50
N SER A 336 9.52 -7.11 15.82
CA SER A 336 9.50 -6.95 14.37
C SER A 336 10.93 -7.02 13.83
N THR A 337 11.16 -6.59 12.62
CA THR A 337 12.50 -6.53 12.04
C THR A 337 12.74 -5.19 11.33
N ARG A 338 13.98 -4.71 11.38
CA ARG A 338 14.44 -3.57 10.59
C ARG A 338 14.68 -3.91 9.12
N VAL A 339 14.65 -5.20 8.78
CA VAL A 339 14.68 -5.66 7.38
C VAL A 339 13.30 -5.44 6.79
N TRP A 340 13.21 -4.77 5.67
CA TRP A 340 11.93 -4.33 5.11
C TRP A 340 11.06 -5.47 4.54
N GLN A 341 11.62 -6.67 4.34
CA GLN A 341 10.93 -7.88 3.90
C GLN A 341 11.19 -9.05 4.83
N GLY A 342 10.28 -10.01 4.84
CA GLY A 342 10.39 -11.24 5.61
C GLY A 342 9.34 -11.34 6.73
N VAL A 343 9.45 -12.41 7.50
CA VAL A 343 8.48 -12.75 8.55
C VAL A 343 9.20 -13.08 9.85
N VAL A 344 8.88 -12.38 10.92
CA VAL A 344 9.32 -12.68 12.28
C VAL A 344 8.31 -13.65 12.91
N ARG A 345 8.65 -14.93 12.95
CA ARG A 345 7.77 -15.96 13.50
C ARG A 345 7.87 -16.04 15.02
N ALA A 346 6.74 -16.40 15.64
CA ALA A 346 6.75 -16.78 17.06
C ALA A 346 7.67 -17.98 17.29
N SER A 347 8.40 -17.98 18.39
CA SER A 347 9.43 -18.96 18.72
C SER A 347 9.51 -19.21 20.23
N GLU A 348 10.23 -20.25 20.65
CA GLU A 348 10.50 -20.51 22.08
C GLU A 348 11.23 -19.34 22.76
N ALA A 349 12.00 -18.55 22.01
CA ALA A 349 12.65 -17.36 22.55
C ALA A 349 11.63 -16.34 23.06
N ASP A 350 10.46 -16.24 22.42
CA ASP A 350 9.39 -15.34 22.86
C ASP A 350 8.84 -15.77 24.23
N ALA A 351 8.60 -17.06 24.43
CA ALA A 351 8.17 -17.58 25.73
C ALA A 351 9.20 -17.31 26.85
N LYS A 352 10.50 -17.42 26.54
CA LYS A 352 11.59 -17.15 27.50
C LYS A 352 11.72 -15.66 27.85
N CYS A 353 11.65 -14.79 26.81
CA CYS A 353 11.85 -13.35 26.98
C CYS A 353 10.56 -12.61 27.34
N GLY A 354 9.38 -13.23 27.19
CA GLY A 354 8.08 -12.58 27.37
C GLY A 354 7.78 -11.58 26.23
N THR A 355 8.20 -11.91 25.00
CA THR A 355 7.97 -11.09 23.81
C THR A 355 6.90 -11.71 22.92
N LEU A 356 6.34 -10.92 21.99
CA LEU A 356 5.45 -11.35 20.94
C LEU A 356 6.11 -11.18 19.57
N ALA A 357 5.60 -11.88 18.56
CA ALA A 357 6.09 -11.78 17.19
C ALA A 357 5.16 -10.96 16.31
N ALA A 358 5.72 -10.02 15.53
CA ALA A 358 4.95 -9.17 14.62
C ALA A 358 4.61 -9.83 13.28
N TYR A 359 5.04 -11.05 13.02
CA TYR A 359 4.95 -11.73 11.73
C TYR A 359 5.47 -10.86 10.58
N SER A 360 4.65 -10.55 9.59
CA SER A 360 5.04 -9.76 8.41
C SER A 360 4.79 -8.26 8.57
N LEU A 361 4.44 -7.77 9.76
CA LEU A 361 4.31 -6.33 10.01
C LEU A 361 5.69 -5.70 10.22
N ASN A 362 5.97 -4.64 9.46
CA ASN A 362 7.11 -3.78 9.73
C ASN A 362 6.92 -3.05 11.08
N PRO A 363 7.97 -2.44 11.65
CA PRO A 363 7.89 -1.80 12.97
C PRO A 363 6.80 -0.73 13.09
N ALA A 364 6.61 0.09 12.07
CA ALA A 364 5.61 1.15 12.07
C ALA A 364 4.17 0.59 12.15
N LYS A 365 3.83 -0.39 11.32
CA LYS A 365 2.52 -1.05 11.36
C LYS A 365 2.33 -1.93 12.58
N ALA A 366 3.38 -2.61 13.04
CA ALA A 366 3.34 -3.36 14.29
C ALA A 366 3.00 -2.44 15.48
N ARG A 367 3.54 -1.21 15.49
CA ARG A 367 3.18 -0.18 16.46
C ARG A 367 1.71 0.21 16.38
N VAL A 368 1.18 0.42 15.17
CA VAL A 368 -0.26 0.75 14.97
C VAL A 368 -1.14 -0.36 15.56
N LEU A 369 -0.87 -1.62 15.20
CA LEU A 369 -1.66 -2.75 15.71
C LEU A 369 -1.51 -2.91 17.22
N LEU A 370 -0.30 -2.80 17.77
CA LEU A 370 -0.07 -2.91 19.21
C LEU A 370 -0.80 -1.84 20.02
N ARG A 371 -0.82 -0.58 19.55
CA ARG A 371 -1.57 0.50 20.19
C ARG A 371 -3.08 0.20 20.23
N LEU A 372 -3.66 -0.27 19.12
CA LEU A 372 -5.06 -0.66 19.05
C LEU A 372 -5.36 -1.87 19.96
N ALA A 373 -4.48 -2.86 19.97
CA ALA A 373 -4.60 -4.04 20.79
C ALA A 373 -4.57 -3.72 22.29
N LEU A 374 -3.58 -2.95 22.74
CA LEU A 374 -3.43 -2.52 24.13
C LEU A 374 -4.58 -1.61 24.61
N ALA A 375 -5.24 -0.89 23.71
CA ALA A 375 -6.44 -0.12 24.04
C ALA A 375 -7.67 -1.03 24.32
N LYS A 376 -7.63 -2.30 23.89
CA LYS A 376 -8.72 -3.28 24.10
C LYS A 376 -8.44 -4.29 25.20
N THR A 377 -7.22 -4.79 25.29
CA THR A 377 -6.85 -5.83 26.26
C THR A 377 -5.36 -5.79 26.57
N PRO A 378 -4.95 -6.10 27.79
CA PRO A 378 -3.54 -6.32 28.12
C PRO A 378 -3.06 -7.77 27.85
N GLU A 379 -3.96 -8.69 27.43
CA GLU A 379 -3.69 -10.14 27.38
C GLU A 379 -2.76 -10.50 26.22
N PRO A 380 -1.52 -11.00 26.48
CA PRO A 380 -0.52 -11.24 25.43
C PRO A 380 -0.96 -12.28 24.39
N GLU A 381 -1.65 -13.36 24.80
CA GLU A 381 -2.07 -14.40 23.89
C GLU A 381 -3.12 -13.88 22.89
N THR A 382 -4.05 -13.05 23.35
CA THR A 382 -5.05 -12.41 22.48
C THR A 382 -4.36 -11.47 21.48
N ILE A 383 -3.39 -10.67 21.96
CA ILE A 383 -2.63 -9.75 21.12
C ILE A 383 -1.79 -10.52 20.09
N GLN A 384 -1.13 -11.63 20.50
CA GLN A 384 -0.39 -12.49 19.56
C GLN A 384 -1.29 -13.08 18.48
N ALA A 385 -2.52 -13.49 18.82
CA ALA A 385 -3.49 -13.99 17.85
C ALA A 385 -3.91 -12.90 16.85
N TRP A 386 -4.03 -11.64 17.29
CA TRP A 386 -4.28 -10.52 16.39
C TRP A 386 -3.10 -10.26 15.45
N PHE A 387 -1.87 -10.31 15.92
CA PHE A 387 -0.70 -10.20 15.03
C PHE A 387 -0.65 -11.28 13.94
N ALA A 388 -1.23 -12.46 14.22
CA ALA A 388 -1.34 -13.54 13.24
C ALA A 388 -2.50 -13.36 12.25
N SER A 389 -3.52 -12.55 12.58
CA SER A 389 -4.78 -12.43 11.82
C SER A 389 -4.89 -11.15 11.02
N TYR A 390 -4.06 -10.14 11.32
CA TYR A 390 -4.10 -8.79 10.73
C TYR A 390 -2.89 -8.44 9.91
#